data_4add0fcfcf994c4a4f299f75dd928fe6
#
_entry.id   4add0fcfcf994c4a4f299f75dd928fe6
#
_cell.length_a   1.000
_cell.length_b   1.000
_cell.length_c   1.000
_cell.angle_alpha   90.00
_cell.angle_beta   90.00
_cell.angle_gamma   90.00
#
_symmetry.space_group_name_H-M   'P 1'
#
loop_
_entity.id
_entity.type
_entity.pdbx_description
1 polymer ?
#
loop_
_entity_poly.entity_id
_entity_poly.type
_entity_poly.pdbx_seq_one_letter_code
_entity_poly.pdbx_strand_id
1 'polypeptide(L)'
;SKLSGGQKQRVGIARALANNPRILLCDEPTSALDLETTNAILELLKNINVQLGITTILITHEMDVIKKICTKVAVMDKGTVVEMGNVYDIFALPKHPFTKKLVAHTLNLELPPRIVENTSGSLIKVVYNGKRAEEPILSDAIRIFGININVLHGKIEYIDEKPLGILILNIDAKASKIEEILAYLRERTASAEIFHG
;
A
#
# COMPACT_ATOMS: atom_id res chain seq x y z
N SER A 1 -9.59 32.56 18.37
CA SER A 1 -10.40 31.50 17.76
C SER A 1 -10.82 31.77 16.29
N LYS A 2 -10.07 32.57 15.55
CA LYS A 2 -10.31 32.86 14.12
C LYS A 2 -9.40 32.04 13.17
N LEU A 3 -8.62 31.11 13.72
CA LEU A 3 -7.69 30.30 12.92
C LEU A 3 -8.42 29.19 12.17
N SER A 4 -8.02 28.93 10.92
CA SER A 4 -8.44 27.76 10.15
C SER A 4 -7.95 26.46 10.80
N GLY A 5 -8.48 25.30 10.42
CA GLY A 5 -8.05 24.00 10.90
C GLY A 5 -6.53 23.79 10.74
N GLY A 6 -6.03 24.04 9.53
CA GLY A 6 -4.59 23.91 9.24
C GLY A 6 -3.71 24.91 10.02
N GLN A 7 -4.19 26.13 10.26
CA GLN A 7 -3.47 27.10 11.11
C GLN A 7 -3.40 26.62 12.57
N LYS A 8 -4.50 26.09 13.10
CA LYS A 8 -4.52 25.50 14.45
C LYS A 8 -3.53 24.35 14.57
N GLN A 9 -3.47 23.49 13.56
CA GLN A 9 -2.54 22.36 13.51
C GLN A 9 -1.08 22.83 13.49
N ARG A 10 -0.74 23.82 12.66
CA ARG A 10 0.61 24.40 12.62
C ARG A 10 1.00 25.03 13.97
N VAL A 11 0.09 25.71 14.63
CA VAL A 11 0.33 26.26 15.99
C VAL A 11 0.56 25.13 17.00
N GLY A 12 -0.22 24.03 16.92
CA GLY A 12 -0.03 22.85 17.75
C GLY A 12 1.36 22.24 17.59
N ILE A 13 1.78 22.06 16.34
CA ILE A 13 3.13 21.54 15.98
C ILE A 13 4.21 22.49 16.51
N ALA A 14 4.10 23.80 16.24
CA ALA A 14 5.08 24.79 16.70
C ALA A 14 5.21 24.80 18.25
N ARG A 15 4.09 24.69 18.96
CA ARG A 15 4.06 24.58 20.42
C ARG A 15 4.76 23.32 20.92
N ALA A 16 4.54 22.17 20.24
CA ALA A 16 5.20 20.91 20.62
C ALA A 16 6.71 20.97 20.39
N LEU A 17 7.17 21.71 19.36
CA LEU A 17 8.59 21.87 19.04
C LEU A 17 9.34 22.87 19.94
N ALA A 18 8.63 23.76 20.66
CA ALA A 18 9.23 24.83 21.45
C ALA A 18 10.21 24.33 22.53
N ASN A 19 10.06 23.10 23.00
CA ASN A 19 10.92 22.47 24.02
C ASN A 19 12.03 21.58 23.43
N ASN A 20 12.31 21.68 22.13
CA ASN A 20 13.32 20.89 21.41
C ASN A 20 13.17 19.37 21.69
N PRO A 21 12.02 18.77 21.44
CA PRO A 21 11.77 17.36 21.74
C PRO A 21 12.60 16.46 20.81
N ARG A 22 12.96 15.28 21.32
CA ARG A 22 13.57 14.21 20.49
C ARG A 22 12.52 13.37 19.77
N ILE A 23 11.29 13.37 20.28
CA ILE A 23 10.16 12.61 19.74
C ILE A 23 8.95 13.54 19.65
N LEU A 24 8.31 13.56 18.48
CA LEU A 24 7.05 14.26 18.23
C LEU A 24 5.95 13.22 18.06
N LEU A 25 4.93 13.27 18.93
CA LEU A 25 3.76 12.42 18.85
C LEU A 25 2.61 13.20 18.19
N CYS A 26 2.10 12.68 17.07
CA CYS A 26 1.00 13.28 16.31
C CYS A 26 -0.17 12.30 16.30
N ASP A 27 -1.26 12.69 16.94
CA ASP A 27 -2.51 11.93 16.97
C ASP A 27 -3.48 12.52 15.96
N GLU A 28 -3.79 11.77 14.91
CA GLU A 28 -4.65 12.15 13.79
C GLU A 28 -4.42 13.60 13.27
N PRO A 29 -3.19 13.98 12.89
CA PRO A 29 -2.85 15.38 12.59
C PRO A 29 -3.53 15.93 11.34
N THR A 30 -4.16 15.09 10.54
CA THR A 30 -4.83 15.44 9.27
C THR A 30 -6.35 15.30 9.35
N SER A 31 -6.89 14.83 10.46
CA SER A 31 -8.33 14.64 10.60
C SER A 31 -9.09 15.97 10.44
N ALA A 32 -10.18 15.95 9.70
CA ALA A 32 -11.03 17.13 9.40
C ALA A 32 -10.32 18.26 8.64
N LEU A 33 -9.25 17.99 7.90
CA LEU A 33 -8.60 18.92 6.99
C LEU A 33 -8.96 18.58 5.53
N ASP A 34 -8.99 19.60 4.68
CA ASP A 34 -9.06 19.39 3.22
C ASP A 34 -7.76 18.81 2.68
N LEU A 35 -7.81 18.28 1.46
CA LEU A 35 -6.68 17.58 0.82
C LEU A 35 -5.42 18.45 0.70
N GLU A 36 -5.57 19.72 0.35
CA GLU A 36 -4.44 20.65 0.18
C GLU A 36 -3.78 20.94 1.53
N THR A 37 -4.58 21.24 2.54
CA THR A 37 -4.11 21.47 3.91
C THR A 37 -3.46 20.22 4.50
N THR A 38 -4.07 19.04 4.29
CA THR A 38 -3.49 17.75 4.67
C THR A 38 -2.09 17.57 4.10
N ASN A 39 -1.95 17.77 2.79
CA ASN A 39 -0.65 17.65 2.11
C ASN A 39 0.39 18.60 2.71
N ALA A 40 0.02 19.86 2.97
CA ALA A 40 0.91 20.83 3.55
C ALA A 40 1.35 20.49 4.99
N ILE A 41 0.48 19.90 5.80
CA ILE A 41 0.82 19.42 7.15
C ILE A 41 1.74 18.19 7.09
N LEU A 42 1.49 17.23 6.19
CA LEU A 42 2.33 16.05 6.02
C LEU A 42 3.73 16.43 5.55
N GLU A 43 3.85 17.36 4.61
CA GLU A 43 5.13 17.88 4.15
C GLU A 43 5.88 18.58 5.29
N LEU A 44 5.20 19.40 6.08
CA LEU A 44 5.78 20.03 7.27
C LEU A 44 6.34 19.00 8.25
N LEU A 45 5.58 17.93 8.56
CA LEU A 45 6.03 16.85 9.47
C LEU A 45 7.23 16.09 8.90
N LYS A 46 7.25 15.81 7.58
CA LYS A 46 8.39 15.22 6.90
C LYS A 46 9.64 16.10 6.99
N ASN A 47 9.48 17.40 6.76
CA ASN A 47 10.58 18.36 6.86
C ASN A 47 11.13 18.50 8.28
N ILE A 48 10.26 18.49 9.31
CA ILE A 48 10.67 18.48 10.72
C ILE A 48 11.51 17.24 11.01
N ASN A 49 11.07 16.05 10.59
CA ASN A 49 11.83 14.82 10.79
C ASN A 49 13.21 14.89 10.11
N VAL A 50 13.28 15.31 8.84
CA VAL A 50 14.52 15.32 8.06
C VAL A 50 15.47 16.41 8.54
N GLN A 51 14.98 17.65 8.74
CA GLN A 51 15.85 18.79 9.03
C GLN A 51 16.25 18.88 10.49
N LEU A 52 15.37 18.50 11.41
CA LEU A 52 15.61 18.57 12.86
C LEU A 52 16.03 17.25 13.48
N GLY A 53 15.98 16.14 12.72
CA GLY A 53 16.31 14.80 13.24
C GLY A 53 15.35 14.29 14.31
N ILE A 54 14.14 14.86 14.40
CA ILE A 54 13.12 14.50 15.38
C ILE A 54 12.40 13.23 14.95
N THR A 55 12.36 12.21 15.79
CA THR A 55 11.55 11.02 15.53
C THR A 55 10.06 11.38 15.63
N THR A 56 9.32 11.21 14.52
CA THR A 56 7.88 11.47 14.50
C THR A 56 7.10 10.16 14.60
N ILE A 57 6.24 10.06 15.61
CA ILE A 57 5.28 8.96 15.76
C ILE A 57 3.92 9.49 15.35
N LEU A 58 3.35 8.91 14.30
CA LEU A 58 2.07 9.31 13.75
C LEU A 58 1.02 8.25 14.04
N ILE A 59 -0.08 8.64 14.67
CA ILE A 59 -1.26 7.80 14.88
C ILE A 59 -2.29 8.24 13.85
N THR A 60 -2.76 7.31 13.02
CA THR A 60 -3.78 7.56 12.00
C THR A 60 -4.46 6.26 11.58
N HIS A 61 -5.68 6.36 11.12
CA HIS A 61 -6.38 5.29 10.41
C HIS A 61 -6.28 5.43 8.88
N GLU A 62 -5.64 6.51 8.39
CA GLU A 62 -5.49 6.81 6.97
C GLU A 62 -4.22 6.16 6.39
N MET A 63 -4.37 5.03 5.70
CA MET A 63 -3.24 4.30 5.09
C MET A 63 -2.52 5.12 4.02
N ASP A 64 -3.22 6.05 3.34
CA ASP A 64 -2.61 6.96 2.36
C ASP A 64 -1.64 7.94 3.01
N VAL A 65 -1.93 8.39 4.22
CA VAL A 65 -1.01 9.20 5.03
C VAL A 65 0.25 8.41 5.36
N ILE A 66 0.10 7.14 5.76
CA ILE A 66 1.22 6.25 6.09
C ILE A 66 2.12 6.06 4.88
N LYS A 67 1.56 5.76 3.70
CA LYS A 67 2.33 5.62 2.44
C LYS A 67 3.16 6.86 2.12
N LYS A 68 2.62 8.03 2.42
CA LYS A 68 3.17 9.30 1.97
C LYS A 68 4.39 9.77 2.76
N ILE A 69 4.39 9.56 4.09
CA ILE A 69 5.43 10.15 4.94
C ILE A 69 6.10 9.17 5.90
N CYS A 70 5.56 7.98 6.13
CA CYS A 70 6.12 7.05 7.10
C CYS A 70 7.12 6.10 6.46
N THR A 71 8.19 5.78 7.18
CA THR A 71 9.18 4.76 6.78
C THR A 71 8.83 3.40 7.38
N LYS A 72 8.24 3.37 8.57
CA LYS A 72 7.80 2.17 9.28
C LYS A 72 6.36 2.32 9.73
N VAL A 73 5.67 1.21 9.85
CA VAL A 73 4.30 1.14 10.36
C VAL A 73 4.14 0.00 11.36
N ALA A 74 3.38 0.24 12.40
CA ALA A 74 2.86 -0.77 13.31
C ALA A 74 1.33 -0.79 13.16
N VAL A 75 0.78 -1.89 12.68
CA VAL A 75 -0.67 -2.09 12.55
C VAL A 75 -1.21 -2.61 13.86
N MET A 76 -2.23 -1.94 14.38
CA MET A 76 -2.87 -2.30 15.64
C MET A 76 -4.31 -2.80 15.40
N ASP A 77 -4.67 -3.88 16.05
CA ASP A 77 -6.05 -4.38 16.14
C ASP A 77 -6.38 -4.67 17.60
N LYS A 78 -7.52 -4.15 18.08
CA LYS A 78 -8.00 -4.35 19.46
C LYS A 78 -6.94 -4.09 20.55
N GLY A 79 -6.16 -3.02 20.38
CA GLY A 79 -5.12 -2.61 21.34
C GLY A 79 -3.82 -3.40 21.27
N THR A 80 -3.66 -4.32 20.32
CA THR A 80 -2.45 -5.15 20.13
C THR A 80 -1.80 -4.84 18.80
N VAL A 81 -0.47 -4.76 18.75
CA VAL A 81 0.27 -4.69 17.50
C VAL A 81 0.24 -6.06 16.83
N VAL A 82 -0.42 -6.16 15.69
CA VAL A 82 -0.61 -7.41 14.94
C VAL A 82 0.41 -7.60 13.82
N GLU A 83 0.96 -6.51 13.30
CA GLU A 83 2.01 -6.53 12.29
C GLU A 83 2.84 -5.26 12.35
N MET A 84 4.15 -5.35 12.09
CA MET A 84 5.05 -4.19 12.05
C MET A 84 6.15 -4.41 11.01
N GLY A 85 6.51 -3.35 10.29
CA GLY A 85 7.56 -3.42 9.27
C GLY A 85 7.80 -2.09 8.57
N ASN A 86 8.61 -2.14 7.50
CA ASN A 86 8.70 -1.02 6.58
C ASN A 86 7.38 -0.84 5.84
N VAL A 87 6.99 0.39 5.57
CA VAL A 87 5.71 0.69 4.91
C VAL A 87 5.61 -0.04 3.57
N TYR A 88 6.66 0.01 2.76
CA TYR A 88 6.69 -0.69 1.47
C TYR A 88 6.40 -2.19 1.60
N ASP A 89 7.05 -2.88 2.55
CA ASP A 89 6.91 -4.33 2.74
C ASP A 89 5.50 -4.70 3.23
N ILE A 90 4.92 -3.89 4.12
CA ILE A 90 3.55 -4.08 4.62
C ILE A 90 2.51 -3.90 3.50
N PHE A 91 2.73 -2.96 2.58
CA PHE A 91 1.84 -2.79 1.43
C PHE A 91 2.04 -3.85 0.35
N ALA A 92 3.27 -4.29 0.13
CA ALA A 92 3.59 -5.31 -0.87
C ALA A 92 3.13 -6.71 -0.44
N LEU A 93 3.46 -7.12 0.78
CA LEU A 93 3.28 -8.48 1.28
C LEU A 93 2.74 -8.50 2.72
N PRO A 94 1.52 -7.99 2.97
CA PRO A 94 0.91 -8.04 4.29
C PRO A 94 0.67 -9.49 4.72
N LYS A 95 1.00 -9.82 5.97
CA LYS A 95 0.91 -11.18 6.50
C LYS A 95 -0.35 -11.39 7.33
N HIS A 96 -0.64 -10.45 8.24
CA HIS A 96 -1.78 -10.58 9.13
C HIS A 96 -3.11 -10.35 8.37
N PRO A 97 -4.18 -11.14 8.63
CA PRO A 97 -5.46 -10.99 7.93
C PRO A 97 -6.06 -9.58 8.01
N PHE A 98 -5.94 -8.92 9.16
CA PHE A 98 -6.40 -7.54 9.33
C PHE A 98 -5.61 -6.56 8.44
N THR A 99 -4.28 -6.69 8.39
CA THR A 99 -3.43 -5.86 7.52
C THR A 99 -3.76 -6.09 6.04
N LYS A 100 -3.99 -7.35 5.63
CA LYS A 100 -4.40 -7.68 4.26
C LYS A 100 -5.67 -6.94 3.86
N LYS A 101 -6.69 -6.92 4.75
CA LYS A 101 -7.94 -6.18 4.52
C LYS A 101 -7.71 -4.67 4.39
N LEU A 102 -6.92 -4.07 5.29
CA LEU A 102 -6.61 -2.64 5.23
C LEU A 102 -5.90 -2.27 3.93
N VAL A 103 -4.89 -3.04 3.53
CA VAL A 103 -4.14 -2.81 2.29
C VAL A 103 -5.03 -3.01 1.07
N ALA A 104 -5.83 -4.08 1.02
CA ALA A 104 -6.74 -4.36 -0.08
C ALA A 104 -7.76 -3.22 -0.28
N HIS A 105 -8.34 -2.73 0.80
CA HIS A 105 -9.25 -1.59 0.78
C HIS A 105 -8.56 -0.31 0.28
N THR A 106 -7.38 0.02 0.82
CA THR A 106 -6.63 1.22 0.43
C THR A 106 -6.21 1.20 -1.05
N LEU A 107 -5.85 0.03 -1.55
CA LEU A 107 -5.44 -0.14 -2.94
C LEU A 107 -6.62 -0.43 -3.88
N ASN A 108 -7.85 -0.45 -3.36
CA ASN A 108 -9.08 -0.77 -4.10
C ASN A 108 -8.95 -2.09 -4.89
N LEU A 109 -8.43 -3.13 -4.25
CA LEU A 109 -8.17 -4.43 -4.91
C LEU A 109 -9.40 -5.35 -4.97
N GLU A 110 -10.56 -4.86 -4.59
CA GLU A 110 -11.80 -5.61 -4.63
C GLU A 110 -12.38 -5.59 -6.05
N LEU A 111 -12.69 -6.78 -6.58
CA LEU A 111 -13.45 -6.89 -7.81
C LEU A 111 -14.96 -6.89 -7.49
N PRO A 112 -15.80 -6.27 -8.34
CA PRO A 112 -17.24 -6.41 -8.22
C PRO A 112 -17.62 -7.91 -8.22
N PRO A 113 -18.53 -8.37 -7.33
CA PRO A 113 -18.93 -9.79 -7.26
C PRO A 113 -19.36 -10.36 -8.61
N ARG A 114 -20.09 -9.57 -9.40
CA ARG A 114 -20.52 -9.95 -10.76
C ARG A 114 -19.35 -10.31 -11.68
N ILE A 115 -18.20 -9.65 -11.53
CA ILE A 115 -17.01 -9.96 -12.34
C ILE A 115 -16.43 -11.30 -11.90
N VAL A 116 -16.31 -11.53 -10.60
CA VAL A 116 -15.79 -12.78 -10.04
C VAL A 116 -16.66 -13.98 -10.45
N GLU A 117 -17.99 -13.86 -10.32
CA GLU A 117 -18.95 -14.91 -10.62
C GLU A 117 -19.05 -15.27 -12.12
N ASN A 118 -18.91 -14.27 -13.01
CA ASN A 118 -19.07 -14.48 -14.46
C ASN A 118 -17.75 -14.73 -15.19
N THR A 119 -16.61 -14.73 -14.49
CA THR A 119 -15.32 -14.95 -15.13
C THR A 119 -15.03 -16.45 -15.24
N SER A 120 -14.89 -16.94 -16.46
CA SER A 120 -14.38 -18.29 -16.73
C SER A 120 -12.85 -18.31 -16.55
N GLY A 121 -12.29 -19.42 -16.04
CA GLY A 121 -10.86 -19.57 -15.82
C GLY A 121 -10.44 -19.26 -14.40
N SER A 122 -9.14 -19.07 -14.20
CA SER A 122 -8.54 -18.82 -12.89
C SER A 122 -8.22 -17.35 -12.71
N LEU A 123 -8.65 -16.79 -11.57
CA LEU A 123 -8.25 -15.47 -11.15
C LEU A 123 -6.92 -15.56 -10.38
N ILE A 124 -5.93 -14.80 -10.81
CA ILE A 124 -4.60 -14.81 -10.20
C ILE A 124 -4.24 -13.37 -9.81
N LYS A 125 -3.92 -13.18 -8.52
CA LYS A 125 -3.34 -11.94 -8.03
C LYS A 125 -1.84 -12.03 -8.11
N VAL A 126 -1.21 -11.04 -8.74
CA VAL A 126 0.24 -10.93 -8.89
C VAL A 126 0.72 -9.62 -8.28
N VAL A 127 1.75 -9.69 -7.46
CA VAL A 127 2.38 -8.53 -6.84
C VAL A 127 3.80 -8.38 -7.38
N TYR A 128 4.06 -7.24 -7.98
CA TYR A 128 5.38 -6.84 -8.49
C TYR A 128 6.02 -5.87 -7.53
N ASN A 129 7.28 -6.08 -7.18
CA ASN A 129 8.03 -5.15 -6.35
C ASN A 129 9.45 -4.89 -6.88
N GLY A 130 9.97 -3.71 -6.57
CA GLY A 130 11.33 -3.29 -6.91
C GLY A 130 11.63 -3.38 -8.41
N LYS A 131 12.87 -3.74 -8.78
CA LYS A 131 13.32 -3.79 -10.18
C LYS A 131 12.54 -4.77 -11.07
N ARG A 132 11.97 -5.81 -10.48
CA ARG A 132 11.16 -6.80 -11.22
C ARG A 132 9.83 -6.22 -11.73
N ALA A 133 9.39 -5.09 -11.20
CA ALA A 133 8.22 -4.39 -11.71
C ALA A 133 8.43 -3.79 -13.12
N GLU A 134 9.68 -3.69 -13.58
CA GLU A 134 10.06 -3.16 -14.89
C GLU A 134 10.23 -4.26 -15.95
N GLU A 135 10.19 -5.54 -15.56
CA GLU A 135 10.38 -6.67 -16.47
C GLU A 135 9.07 -7.05 -17.19
N PRO A 136 9.11 -7.50 -18.47
CA PRO A 136 7.93 -7.86 -19.26
C PRO A 136 7.38 -9.26 -18.90
N ILE A 137 7.29 -9.59 -17.60
CA ILE A 137 6.99 -10.93 -17.09
C ILE A 137 5.69 -11.52 -17.66
N LEU A 138 4.63 -10.71 -17.79
CA LEU A 138 3.36 -11.19 -18.37
C LEU A 138 3.48 -11.50 -19.86
N SER A 139 4.17 -10.65 -20.62
CA SER A 139 4.40 -10.89 -22.05
C SER A 139 5.22 -12.15 -22.28
N ASP A 140 6.18 -12.42 -21.42
CA ASP A 140 6.97 -13.65 -21.45
C ASP A 140 6.12 -14.86 -21.08
N ALA A 141 5.28 -14.76 -20.04
CA ALA A 141 4.35 -15.84 -19.69
C ALA A 141 3.41 -16.20 -20.84
N ILE A 142 2.82 -15.18 -21.52
CA ILE A 142 1.97 -15.39 -22.69
C ILE A 142 2.71 -16.18 -23.78
N ARG A 143 3.95 -15.81 -24.08
CA ARG A 143 4.76 -16.47 -25.12
C ARG A 143 5.19 -17.89 -24.75
N ILE A 144 5.65 -18.07 -23.49
CA ILE A 144 6.16 -19.36 -23.02
C ILE A 144 5.05 -20.40 -22.92
N PHE A 145 3.90 -20.00 -22.37
CA PHE A 145 2.79 -20.91 -22.09
C PHE A 145 1.75 -20.95 -23.20
N GLY A 146 1.81 -20.06 -24.21
CA GLY A 146 0.83 -20.00 -25.29
C GLY A 146 -0.59 -19.78 -24.76
N ILE A 147 -0.77 -18.80 -23.85
CA ILE A 147 -2.02 -18.48 -23.18
C ILE A 147 -2.46 -17.07 -23.47
N ASN A 148 -3.73 -16.78 -23.18
CA ASN A 148 -4.25 -15.43 -23.14
C ASN A 148 -4.38 -15.00 -21.67
N ILE A 149 -3.95 -13.78 -21.37
CA ILE A 149 -4.09 -13.15 -20.05
C ILE A 149 -4.97 -11.92 -20.21
N ASN A 150 -6.06 -11.85 -19.46
CA ASN A 150 -6.87 -10.65 -19.33
C ASN A 150 -6.57 -9.98 -17.99
N VAL A 151 -6.26 -8.68 -17.99
CA VAL A 151 -6.07 -7.89 -16.77
C VAL A 151 -7.43 -7.32 -16.36
N LEU A 152 -7.99 -7.84 -15.28
CA LEU A 152 -9.29 -7.39 -14.75
C LEU A 152 -9.16 -6.18 -13.84
N HIS A 153 -8.06 -6.10 -13.10
CA HIS A 153 -7.73 -4.97 -12.25
C HIS A 153 -6.21 -4.79 -12.20
N GLY A 154 -5.77 -3.55 -12.13
CA GLY A 154 -4.34 -3.25 -12.01
C GLY A 154 -4.11 -1.91 -11.34
N LYS A 155 -3.15 -1.90 -10.43
CA LYS A 155 -2.71 -0.69 -9.77
C LYS A 155 -1.19 -0.67 -9.67
N ILE A 156 -0.59 0.48 -10.01
CA ILE A 156 0.82 0.77 -9.78
C ILE A 156 0.89 1.94 -8.83
N GLU A 157 1.52 1.71 -7.69
CA GLU A 157 1.77 2.73 -6.66
C GLU A 157 3.27 2.96 -6.53
N TYR A 158 3.63 4.16 -6.11
CA TYR A 158 5.01 4.48 -5.74
C TYR A 158 5.06 4.80 -4.25
N ILE A 159 5.75 3.95 -3.48
CA ILE A 159 5.95 4.12 -2.05
C ILE A 159 7.44 4.35 -1.83
N ASP A 160 7.82 5.52 -1.32
CA ASP A 160 9.23 5.92 -1.18
C ASP A 160 10.01 5.73 -2.50
N GLU A 161 9.43 6.26 -3.61
CA GLU A 161 9.95 6.19 -4.99
C GLU A 161 10.11 4.77 -5.57
N LYS A 162 9.71 3.73 -4.83
CA LYS A 162 9.78 2.34 -5.27
C LYS A 162 8.45 1.90 -5.88
N PRO A 163 8.44 1.34 -7.09
CA PRO A 163 7.22 0.85 -7.70
C PRO A 163 6.69 -0.39 -6.97
N LEU A 164 5.38 -0.42 -6.76
CA LEU A 164 4.60 -1.55 -6.30
C LEU A 164 3.47 -1.77 -7.30
N GLY A 165 3.54 -2.83 -8.08
CA GLY A 165 2.49 -3.21 -9.02
C GLY A 165 1.65 -4.34 -8.46
N ILE A 166 0.32 -4.22 -8.52
CA ILE A 166 -0.61 -5.29 -8.16
C ILE A 166 -1.59 -5.46 -9.30
N LEU A 167 -1.68 -6.68 -9.82
CA LEU A 167 -2.59 -7.03 -10.90
C LEU A 167 -3.49 -8.19 -10.48
N ILE A 168 -4.74 -8.16 -10.91
CA ILE A 168 -5.66 -9.29 -10.87
C ILE A 168 -5.89 -9.72 -12.32
N LEU A 169 -5.43 -10.92 -12.61
CA LEU A 169 -5.41 -11.50 -13.94
C LEU A 169 -6.48 -12.58 -14.05
N ASN A 170 -7.11 -12.69 -15.22
CA ASN A 170 -7.88 -13.87 -15.58
C ASN A 170 -7.11 -14.67 -16.62
N ILE A 171 -6.91 -15.96 -16.35
CA ILE A 171 -6.22 -16.90 -17.24
C ILE A 171 -7.12 -18.10 -17.47
N ASP A 172 -7.49 -18.32 -18.72
CA ASP A 172 -8.26 -19.50 -19.14
C ASP A 172 -7.28 -20.60 -19.58
N ALA A 173 -7.02 -21.54 -18.67
CA ALA A 173 -6.16 -22.70 -18.91
C ALA A 173 -6.56 -23.88 -18.02
N LYS A 174 -6.10 -25.08 -18.38
CA LYS A 174 -6.31 -26.28 -17.55
C LYS A 174 -5.58 -26.14 -16.21
N ALA A 175 -6.11 -26.76 -15.16
CA ALA A 175 -5.58 -26.68 -13.80
C ALA A 175 -4.07 -27.01 -13.71
N SER A 176 -3.59 -28.05 -14.40
CA SER A 176 -2.15 -28.38 -14.42
C SER A 176 -1.30 -27.26 -14.98
N LYS A 177 -1.78 -26.58 -16.02
CA LYS A 177 -1.08 -25.45 -16.62
C LYS A 177 -1.10 -24.20 -15.75
N ILE A 178 -2.18 -23.98 -14.99
CA ILE A 178 -2.27 -22.90 -14.00
C ILE A 178 -1.17 -23.04 -12.94
N GLU A 179 -0.91 -24.25 -12.44
CA GLU A 179 0.16 -24.48 -11.47
C GLU A 179 1.56 -24.16 -12.05
N GLU A 180 1.83 -24.53 -13.30
CA GLU A 180 3.08 -24.19 -13.99
C GLU A 180 3.24 -22.66 -14.15
N ILE A 181 2.16 -21.97 -14.52
CA ILE A 181 2.13 -20.51 -14.65
C ILE A 181 2.36 -19.84 -13.28
N LEU A 182 1.70 -20.32 -12.22
CA LEU A 182 1.89 -19.82 -10.87
C LEU A 182 3.34 -20.01 -10.41
N ALA A 183 3.95 -21.15 -10.66
CA ALA A 183 5.35 -21.41 -10.34
C ALA A 183 6.27 -20.40 -11.05
N TYR A 184 6.07 -20.21 -12.37
CA TYR A 184 6.82 -19.24 -13.18
C TYR A 184 6.68 -17.81 -12.64
N LEU A 185 5.44 -17.39 -12.30
CA LEU A 185 5.18 -16.05 -11.77
C LEU A 185 5.81 -15.86 -10.38
N ARG A 186 5.71 -16.86 -9.49
CA ARG A 186 6.30 -16.81 -8.13
C ARG A 186 7.81 -16.64 -8.13
N GLU A 187 8.50 -17.21 -9.09
CA GLU A 187 9.95 -17.01 -9.23
C GLU A 187 10.34 -15.58 -9.65
N ARG A 188 9.47 -14.89 -10.38
CA ARG A 188 9.76 -13.61 -11.05
C ARG A 188 9.04 -12.41 -10.46
N THR A 189 8.12 -12.64 -9.54
CA THR A 189 7.34 -11.58 -8.87
C THR A 189 7.48 -11.67 -7.36
N ALA A 190 6.94 -10.72 -6.62
CA ALA A 190 6.95 -10.77 -5.16
C ALA A 190 5.99 -11.84 -4.62
N SER A 191 4.83 -11.99 -5.27
CA SER A 191 3.89 -13.08 -5.03
C SER A 191 2.98 -13.31 -6.23
N ALA A 192 2.52 -14.56 -6.39
CA ALA A 192 1.45 -14.94 -7.28
C ALA A 192 0.58 -16.00 -6.60
N GLU A 193 -0.71 -15.73 -6.49
CA GLU A 193 -1.66 -16.58 -5.76
C GLU A 193 -3.03 -16.60 -6.46
N ILE A 194 -3.79 -17.68 -6.26
CA ILE A 194 -5.18 -17.70 -6.70
C ILE A 194 -5.96 -16.64 -5.91
N PHE A 195 -6.73 -15.85 -6.64
CA PHE A 195 -7.58 -14.82 -6.07
C PHE A 195 -9.01 -15.35 -5.96
N HIS A 196 -9.61 -15.24 -4.77
CA HIS A 196 -10.93 -15.80 -4.50
C HIS A 196 -12.04 -14.74 -4.38
N GLY A 197 -11.71 -13.45 -4.63
CA GLY A 197 -12.68 -12.35 -4.50
C GLY A 197 -12.80 -11.78 -3.11
#